data_9811d4c08d68eb15e1f572b7b30b919b
#
_entry.id   9811d4c08d68eb15e1f572b7b30b919b
#
_cell.length_a   1.000
_cell.length_b   1.000
_cell.length_c   1.000
_cell.angle_alpha   90.00
_cell.angle_beta   90.00
_cell.angle_gamma   90.00
#
_symmetry.space_group_name_H-M   'P 1'
#
loop_
_entity.id
_entity.type
_entity.pdbx_description
1 polymer ?
#
loop_
_entity_poly.entity_id
_entity_poly.type
_entity_poly.pdbx_seq_one_letter_code
_entity_poly.pdbx_strand_id
1 'polypeptide(L)'
;MSAESGGLQPAASDPTTASTDETARLRPKGKDLNPLRGLLPFVMRYRGMVLAALTALLASTSVMLFVPLSIRTLIDQGFSPENAAAIDQYFVGMLLLALLMGVTSSLRFFLVSWIGERVVTDLRAAVFNHIVGQSPAFFENNHTGEIQSRLTTDTTLIKTVVGSTVSIALRNAFTLVGAVSMLIYTSPRLSALVLIAIPIISLPLFIFGRMVRRLSRKSQDTLADTNVFAGEALSFIQTVQAFTHEDIDRGRYRNVVEVAFSAARQRLMARAGLTALVIFLVFAFIVGILWAGAQGVLEGTMSSGQLSQFVLYALFSAMSMAAL
;
A
#
# COMPACT_ATOMS: atom_id res chain seq x y z
N MET A 1 18.02 -66.78 -39.87
CA MET A 1 18.10 -65.60 -40.74
C MET A 1 16.76 -64.87 -40.62
N SER A 2 16.74 -63.71 -40.04
CA SER A 2 15.81 -62.64 -40.05
C SER A 2 15.75 -62.06 -38.62
N ALA A 3 16.30 -60.86 -38.51
CA ALA A 3 16.35 -60.05 -37.29
C ALA A 3 15.01 -59.40 -37.03
N GLU A 4 14.47 -59.53 -35.81
CA GLU A 4 13.34 -58.75 -35.30
C GLU A 4 13.89 -57.51 -34.58
N SER A 5 13.58 -56.37 -35.13
CA SER A 5 13.83 -55.07 -34.58
C SER A 5 12.79 -54.76 -33.47
N GLY A 6 13.20 -54.81 -32.21
CA GLY A 6 12.37 -54.35 -31.08
C GLY A 6 12.22 -52.84 -31.09
N GLY A 7 11.00 -52.35 -31.39
CA GLY A 7 10.62 -50.97 -31.26
C GLY A 7 10.51 -50.55 -29.82
N LEU A 8 11.30 -49.56 -29.41
CA LEU A 8 11.13 -48.84 -28.13
C LEU A 8 9.87 -48.00 -28.21
N GLN A 9 8.86 -48.33 -27.38
CA GLN A 9 7.71 -47.45 -27.13
C GLN A 9 8.19 -46.20 -26.40
N PRO A 10 7.73 -45.01 -26.79
CA PRO A 10 8.00 -43.79 -26.00
C PRO A 10 7.27 -43.84 -24.64
N ALA A 11 8.02 -43.52 -23.59
CA ALA A 11 7.51 -43.44 -22.23
C ALA A 11 6.29 -42.51 -22.14
N ALA A 12 5.22 -43.02 -21.52
CA ALA A 12 4.02 -42.26 -21.24
C ALA A 12 4.38 -41.04 -20.35
N SER A 13 4.09 -39.85 -20.84
CA SER A 13 4.26 -38.60 -20.10
C SER A 13 3.33 -38.62 -18.87
N ASP A 14 3.91 -38.42 -17.70
CA ASP A 14 3.27 -38.39 -16.40
C ASP A 14 2.21 -37.28 -16.38
N PRO A 15 0.90 -37.55 -16.13
CA PRO A 15 -0.18 -36.54 -16.18
C PRO A 15 -0.08 -35.50 -15.06
N THR A 16 0.77 -35.71 -14.04
CA THR A 16 0.98 -34.80 -12.92
C THR A 16 1.84 -33.57 -13.27
N THR A 17 2.70 -33.66 -14.27
CA THR A 17 3.55 -32.53 -14.70
C THR A 17 2.83 -31.56 -15.62
N ALA A 18 1.78 -31.99 -16.34
CA ALA A 18 1.01 -31.14 -17.22
C ALA A 18 0.09 -30.16 -16.46
N SER A 19 -0.44 -30.56 -15.31
CA SER A 19 -1.38 -29.73 -14.53
C SER A 19 -0.73 -28.56 -13.79
N THR A 20 0.55 -28.68 -13.41
CA THR A 20 1.29 -27.61 -12.71
C THR A 20 1.76 -26.49 -13.65
N ASP A 21 2.04 -26.82 -14.90
CA ASP A 21 2.51 -25.83 -15.89
C ASP A 21 1.34 -25.03 -16.49
N GLU A 22 0.15 -25.61 -16.55
CA GLU A 22 -1.07 -24.97 -17.05
C GLU A 22 -1.65 -23.98 -16.03
N THR A 23 -1.61 -24.31 -14.74
CA THR A 23 -1.99 -23.39 -13.64
C THR A 23 -0.99 -22.25 -13.46
N ALA A 24 0.28 -22.42 -13.80
CA ALA A 24 1.29 -21.36 -13.79
C ALA A 24 1.07 -20.33 -14.92
N ARG A 25 0.54 -20.76 -16.08
CA ARG A 25 0.21 -19.87 -17.21
C ARG A 25 -1.03 -19.03 -17.01
N LEU A 26 -1.94 -19.43 -16.12
CA LEU A 26 -3.19 -18.73 -15.82
C LEU A 26 -3.05 -17.65 -14.72
N ARG A 27 -1.87 -17.48 -14.11
CA ARG A 27 -1.65 -16.35 -13.19
C ARG A 27 -1.48 -15.08 -14.01
N PRO A 28 -2.43 -14.13 -13.95
CA PRO A 28 -2.29 -12.86 -14.65
C PRO A 28 -1.03 -12.16 -14.11
N LYS A 29 -0.14 -11.75 -15.03
CA LYS A 29 1.00 -10.90 -14.72
C LYS A 29 0.46 -9.65 -14.02
N GLY A 30 0.86 -9.41 -12.76
CA GLY A 30 0.31 -8.44 -11.82
C GLY A 30 0.39 -6.95 -12.21
N LYS A 31 0.20 -6.62 -13.48
CA LYS A 31 0.08 -5.26 -14.01
C LYS A 31 -1.16 -5.05 -14.90
N ASP A 32 -2.01 -6.04 -15.03
CA ASP A 32 -3.19 -5.92 -15.90
C ASP A 32 -4.33 -5.26 -15.10
N LEU A 33 -4.57 -3.98 -15.37
CA LEU A 33 -5.68 -3.21 -14.78
C LEU A 33 -7.01 -3.43 -15.53
N ASN A 34 -7.00 -4.27 -16.58
CA ASN A 34 -8.20 -4.58 -17.37
C ASN A 34 -9.36 -5.14 -16.54
N PRO A 35 -9.15 -6.00 -15.52
CA PRO A 35 -10.25 -6.47 -14.68
C PRO A 35 -10.99 -5.34 -13.93
N LEU A 36 -10.31 -4.25 -13.61
CA LEU A 36 -10.94 -3.10 -12.93
C LEU A 36 -11.91 -2.34 -13.85
N ARG A 37 -11.72 -2.41 -15.17
CA ARG A 37 -12.67 -1.82 -16.14
C ARG A 37 -14.03 -2.53 -16.10
N GLY A 38 -14.07 -3.83 -15.78
CA GLY A 38 -15.29 -4.58 -15.58
C GLY A 38 -16.15 -4.10 -14.39
N LEU A 39 -15.53 -3.39 -13.42
CA LEU A 39 -16.24 -2.82 -12.26
C LEU A 39 -16.86 -1.46 -12.59
N LEU A 40 -16.39 -0.80 -13.64
CA LEU A 40 -16.84 0.55 -14.00
C LEU A 40 -18.36 0.66 -14.22
N PRO A 41 -19.05 -0.28 -14.89
CA PRO A 41 -20.51 -0.22 -15.05
C PRO A 41 -21.25 -0.23 -13.70
N PHE A 42 -20.78 -1.00 -12.72
CA PHE A 42 -21.37 -1.08 -11.38
C PHE A 42 -21.19 0.24 -10.61
N VAL A 43 -20.01 0.85 -10.69
CA VAL A 43 -19.71 2.15 -10.06
C VAL A 43 -20.50 3.27 -10.74
N MET A 44 -20.54 3.29 -12.07
CA MET A 44 -21.22 4.33 -12.85
C MET A 44 -22.74 4.30 -12.72
N ARG A 45 -23.32 3.23 -12.22
CA ARG A 45 -24.73 3.16 -11.86
C ARG A 45 -25.11 4.19 -10.78
N TYR A 46 -24.15 4.53 -9.90
CA TYR A 46 -24.34 5.43 -8.76
C TYR A 46 -23.64 6.78 -8.95
N ARG A 47 -23.76 7.39 -10.17
CA ARG A 47 -23.08 8.63 -10.56
C ARG A 47 -23.25 9.76 -9.56
N GLY A 48 -24.46 9.93 -8.99
CA GLY A 48 -24.73 10.97 -8.00
C GLY A 48 -23.91 10.79 -6.72
N MET A 49 -23.83 9.55 -6.21
CA MET A 49 -23.00 9.24 -5.02
C MET A 49 -21.50 9.37 -5.31
N VAL A 50 -21.07 8.99 -6.51
CA VAL A 50 -19.66 9.16 -6.94
C VAL A 50 -19.33 10.65 -7.01
N LEU A 51 -20.18 11.47 -7.59
CA LEU A 51 -19.98 12.93 -7.62
C LEU A 51 -19.97 13.53 -6.21
N ALA A 52 -20.92 13.15 -5.35
CA ALA A 52 -20.94 13.57 -3.95
C ALA A 52 -19.67 13.13 -3.18
N ALA A 53 -19.16 11.92 -3.43
CA ALA A 53 -17.92 11.45 -2.85
C ALA A 53 -16.70 12.25 -3.32
N LEU A 54 -16.64 12.59 -4.60
CA LEU A 54 -15.58 13.43 -5.17
C LEU A 54 -15.64 14.87 -4.62
N THR A 55 -16.82 15.47 -4.52
CA THR A 55 -16.96 16.82 -3.93
C THR A 55 -16.59 16.81 -2.46
N ALA A 56 -17.01 15.80 -1.68
CA ALA A 56 -16.61 15.64 -0.28
C ALA A 56 -15.09 15.40 -0.14
N LEU A 57 -14.48 14.67 -1.08
CA LEU A 57 -13.03 14.46 -1.12
C LEU A 57 -12.29 15.78 -1.37
N LEU A 58 -12.70 16.54 -2.37
CA LEU A 58 -12.11 17.85 -2.66
C LEU A 58 -12.30 18.82 -1.48
N ALA A 59 -13.51 18.88 -0.89
CA ALA A 59 -13.78 19.71 0.26
C ALA A 59 -12.89 19.35 1.46
N SER A 60 -12.81 18.05 1.82
CA SER A 60 -11.97 17.60 2.94
C SER A 60 -10.49 17.87 2.71
N THR A 61 -10.00 17.74 1.47
CA THR A 61 -8.61 18.03 1.12
C THR A 61 -8.33 19.53 1.15
N SER A 62 -9.25 20.34 0.63
CA SER A 62 -9.13 21.80 0.70
C SER A 62 -9.09 22.30 2.14
N VAL A 63 -10.01 21.83 3.00
CA VAL A 63 -10.02 22.18 4.43
C VAL A 63 -8.69 21.80 5.09
N MET A 64 -8.14 20.62 4.79
CA MET A 64 -6.83 20.19 5.30
C MET A 64 -5.71 21.12 4.84
N LEU A 65 -5.73 21.59 3.59
CA LEU A 65 -4.75 22.55 3.08
C LEU A 65 -4.88 23.95 3.66
N PHE A 66 -6.03 24.32 4.22
CA PHE A 66 -6.21 25.57 4.93
C PHE A 66 -5.58 25.59 6.32
N VAL A 67 -5.33 24.41 6.95
CA VAL A 67 -4.75 24.33 8.30
C VAL A 67 -3.40 25.06 8.41
N PRO A 68 -2.39 24.81 7.52
CA PRO A 68 -1.13 25.53 7.61
C PRO A 68 -1.27 27.06 7.42
N LEU A 69 -2.21 27.48 6.58
CA LEU A 69 -2.49 28.91 6.37
C LEU A 69 -3.06 29.56 7.65
N SER A 70 -3.99 28.88 8.34
CA SER A 70 -4.55 29.36 9.61
C SER A 70 -3.48 29.44 10.70
N ILE A 71 -2.56 28.46 10.77
CA ILE A 71 -1.44 28.49 11.71
C ILE A 71 -0.49 29.64 11.41
N ARG A 72 -0.20 29.92 10.12
CA ARG A 72 0.58 31.10 9.73
C ARG A 72 -0.08 32.38 10.25
N THR A 73 -1.38 32.57 10.01
CA THR A 73 -2.11 33.77 10.43
C THR A 73 -2.08 33.94 11.94
N LEU A 74 -2.24 32.83 12.69
CA LEU A 74 -2.12 32.84 14.14
C LEU A 74 -0.73 33.29 14.61
N ILE A 75 0.35 32.76 14.00
CA ILE A 75 1.74 33.09 14.39
C ILE A 75 2.07 34.55 14.03
N ASP A 76 1.70 34.99 12.83
CA ASP A 76 2.10 36.31 12.32
C ASP A 76 1.28 37.45 12.93
N GLN A 77 0.01 37.19 13.29
CA GLN A 77 -0.93 38.24 13.72
C GLN A 77 -1.47 38.00 15.15
N GLY A 78 -1.67 36.73 15.56
CA GLY A 78 -2.29 36.39 16.84
C GLY A 78 -1.39 36.66 18.04
N PHE A 79 -0.07 36.58 17.88
CA PHE A 79 0.89 36.82 18.97
C PHE A 79 1.42 38.26 19.03
N SER A 80 0.91 39.18 18.20
CA SER A 80 1.30 40.58 18.35
C SER A 80 0.58 41.24 19.52
N PRO A 81 1.26 42.06 20.33
CA PRO A 81 0.66 42.71 21.49
C PRO A 81 -0.58 43.56 21.15
N GLU A 82 -0.63 44.10 19.94
CA GLU A 82 -1.74 44.91 19.44
C GLU A 82 -3.03 44.11 19.22
N ASN A 83 -2.91 42.79 18.99
CA ASN A 83 -4.03 41.90 18.68
C ASN A 83 -4.38 40.93 19.83
N ALA A 84 -3.88 41.18 21.04
CA ALA A 84 -4.13 40.32 22.21
C ALA A 84 -5.62 40.08 22.49
N ALA A 85 -6.48 41.07 22.20
CA ALA A 85 -7.95 40.93 22.35
C ALA A 85 -8.59 40.03 21.27
N ALA A 86 -7.92 39.82 20.14
CA ALA A 86 -8.44 39.01 19.03
C ALA A 86 -7.94 37.53 19.05
N ILE A 87 -7.05 37.19 19.98
CA ILE A 87 -6.44 35.85 20.03
C ILE A 87 -7.48 34.73 20.16
N ASP A 88 -8.52 34.96 20.96
CA ASP A 88 -9.61 34.00 21.15
C ASP A 88 -10.37 33.73 19.86
N GLN A 89 -10.51 34.75 18.99
CA GLN A 89 -11.18 34.57 17.68
C GLN A 89 -10.38 33.67 16.72
N TYR A 90 -9.05 33.74 16.77
CA TYR A 90 -8.20 32.85 15.98
C TYR A 90 -8.33 31.39 16.45
N PHE A 91 -8.35 31.14 17.76
CA PHE A 91 -8.55 29.80 18.32
C PHE A 91 -9.94 29.24 18.03
N VAL A 92 -11.00 30.08 18.16
CA VAL A 92 -12.36 29.68 17.77
C VAL A 92 -12.42 29.37 16.27
N GLY A 93 -11.79 30.16 15.42
CA GLY A 93 -11.67 29.88 13.97
C GLY A 93 -10.98 28.55 13.68
N MET A 94 -9.89 28.24 14.40
CA MET A 94 -9.21 26.95 14.27
C MET A 94 -10.05 25.77 14.74
N LEU A 95 -10.85 25.94 15.82
CA LEU A 95 -11.79 24.92 16.28
C LEU A 95 -12.92 24.68 15.26
N LEU A 96 -13.44 25.74 14.64
CA LEU A 96 -14.41 25.62 13.56
C LEU A 96 -13.81 24.94 12.33
N LEU A 97 -12.56 25.23 11.98
CA LEU A 97 -11.84 24.55 10.90
C LEU A 97 -11.64 23.07 11.22
N ALA A 98 -11.30 22.72 12.47
CA ALA A 98 -11.16 21.33 12.92
C ALA A 98 -12.52 20.59 12.86
N LEU A 99 -13.61 21.24 13.27
CA LEU A 99 -14.96 20.70 13.16
C LEU A 99 -15.33 20.45 11.68
N LEU A 100 -15.08 21.43 10.83
CA LEU A 100 -15.34 21.32 9.38
C LEU A 100 -14.51 20.19 8.74
N MET A 101 -13.24 20.05 9.16
CA MET A 101 -12.38 18.95 8.72
C MET A 101 -12.94 17.59 9.16
N GLY A 102 -13.44 17.47 10.40
CA GLY A 102 -14.07 16.27 10.91
C GLY A 102 -15.34 15.90 10.12
N VAL A 103 -16.22 16.87 9.92
CA VAL A 103 -17.48 16.68 9.18
C VAL A 103 -17.22 16.29 7.72
N THR A 104 -16.37 17.02 7.02
CA THR A 104 -16.06 16.74 5.60
C THR A 104 -15.35 15.41 5.41
N SER A 105 -14.43 15.04 6.32
CA SER A 105 -13.74 13.75 6.29
C SER A 105 -14.69 12.58 6.59
N SER A 106 -15.59 12.75 7.58
CA SER A 106 -16.60 11.75 7.91
C SER A 106 -17.59 11.54 6.75
N LEU A 107 -18.08 12.63 6.17
CA LEU A 107 -18.97 12.57 5.01
C LEU A 107 -18.31 11.85 3.82
N ARG A 108 -17.06 12.20 3.49
CA ARG A 108 -16.28 11.52 2.47
C ARG A 108 -16.15 10.02 2.76
N PHE A 109 -15.78 9.67 4.00
CA PHE A 109 -15.62 8.26 4.41
C PHE A 109 -16.94 7.49 4.25
N PHE A 110 -18.05 8.06 4.69
CA PHE A 110 -19.37 7.44 4.56
C PHE A 110 -19.73 7.21 3.09
N LEU A 111 -19.62 8.23 2.24
CA LEU A 111 -19.99 8.14 0.83
C LEU A 111 -19.15 7.11 0.07
N VAL A 112 -17.84 7.10 0.30
CA VAL A 112 -16.92 6.15 -0.34
C VAL A 112 -17.17 4.72 0.13
N SER A 113 -17.36 4.53 1.45
CA SER A 113 -17.66 3.23 2.01
C SER A 113 -19.01 2.70 1.51
N TRP A 114 -20.02 3.57 1.44
CA TRP A 114 -21.33 3.21 0.91
C TRP A 114 -21.25 2.75 -0.56
N ILE A 115 -20.50 3.46 -1.40
CA ILE A 115 -20.27 3.06 -2.80
C ILE A 115 -19.62 1.67 -2.84
N GLY A 116 -18.57 1.46 -2.04
CA GLY A 116 -17.88 0.18 -1.97
C GLY A 116 -18.81 -0.99 -1.58
N GLU A 117 -19.62 -0.81 -0.53
CA GLU A 117 -20.61 -1.82 -0.10
C GLU A 117 -21.65 -2.09 -1.18
N ARG A 118 -22.16 -1.04 -1.82
CA ARG A 118 -23.21 -1.18 -2.80
C ARG A 118 -22.74 -1.86 -4.07
N VAL A 119 -21.56 -1.48 -4.58
CA VAL A 119 -20.94 -2.11 -5.75
C VAL A 119 -20.70 -3.60 -5.51
N VAL A 120 -20.20 -3.96 -4.32
CA VAL A 120 -19.99 -5.38 -3.98
C VAL A 120 -21.29 -6.14 -3.83
N THR A 121 -22.32 -5.54 -3.25
CA THR A 121 -23.65 -6.16 -3.16
C THR A 121 -24.22 -6.45 -4.55
N ASP A 122 -24.16 -5.49 -5.46
CA ASP A 122 -24.65 -5.66 -6.84
C ASP A 122 -23.80 -6.70 -7.60
N LEU A 123 -22.48 -6.72 -7.39
CA LEU A 123 -21.58 -7.70 -7.97
C LEU A 123 -21.88 -9.12 -7.49
N ARG A 124 -22.07 -9.30 -6.17
CA ARG A 124 -22.45 -10.61 -5.59
C ARG A 124 -23.76 -11.12 -6.17
N ALA A 125 -24.77 -10.25 -6.27
CA ALA A 125 -26.03 -10.61 -6.86
C ALA A 125 -25.90 -11.01 -8.35
N ALA A 126 -25.11 -10.25 -9.12
CA ALA A 126 -24.86 -10.54 -10.53
C ALA A 126 -24.13 -11.88 -10.72
N VAL A 127 -23.07 -12.11 -9.93
CA VAL A 127 -22.30 -13.36 -9.99
C VAL A 127 -23.15 -14.55 -9.55
N PHE A 128 -23.93 -14.42 -8.47
CA PHE A 128 -24.81 -15.48 -8.01
C PHE A 128 -25.88 -15.84 -9.07
N ASN A 129 -26.54 -14.84 -9.65
CA ASN A 129 -27.50 -15.06 -10.72
C ASN A 129 -26.89 -15.75 -11.95
N HIS A 130 -25.65 -15.41 -12.28
CA HIS A 130 -24.95 -16.07 -13.38
C HIS A 130 -24.62 -17.54 -13.07
N ILE A 131 -24.14 -17.81 -11.84
CA ILE A 131 -23.79 -19.17 -11.40
C ILE A 131 -25.00 -20.08 -11.36
N VAL A 132 -26.12 -19.62 -10.81
CA VAL A 132 -27.37 -20.42 -10.73
C VAL A 132 -27.90 -20.80 -12.12
N GLY A 133 -27.60 -19.99 -13.13
CA GLY A 133 -27.99 -20.29 -14.54
C GLY A 133 -27.04 -21.25 -15.27
N GLN A 134 -25.95 -21.76 -14.62
CA GLN A 134 -25.02 -22.69 -15.25
C GLN A 134 -25.61 -24.11 -15.36
N SER A 135 -25.06 -24.91 -16.28
CA SER A 135 -25.45 -26.31 -16.48
C SER A 135 -25.00 -27.19 -15.28
N PRO A 136 -25.69 -28.32 -15.02
CA PRO A 136 -25.28 -29.30 -14.00
C PRO A 136 -23.82 -29.75 -14.13
N ALA A 137 -23.31 -29.92 -15.36
CA ALA A 137 -21.92 -30.29 -15.63
C ALA A 137 -20.90 -29.27 -15.08
N PHE A 138 -21.28 -27.99 -14.97
CA PHE A 138 -20.44 -26.98 -14.34
C PHE A 138 -20.21 -27.30 -12.84
N PHE A 139 -21.26 -27.73 -12.14
CA PHE A 139 -21.18 -28.03 -10.70
C PHE A 139 -20.51 -29.38 -10.42
N GLU A 140 -20.52 -30.31 -11.36
CA GLU A 140 -19.77 -31.56 -11.26
C GLU A 140 -18.23 -31.33 -11.37
N ASN A 141 -17.82 -30.37 -12.16
CA ASN A 141 -16.39 -30.04 -12.39
C ASN A 141 -15.83 -28.97 -11.41
N ASN A 142 -16.70 -28.25 -10.70
CA ASN A 142 -16.28 -27.19 -9.79
C ASN A 142 -16.79 -27.45 -8.36
N HIS A 143 -15.89 -27.47 -7.40
CA HIS A 143 -16.28 -27.65 -6.00
C HIS A 143 -17.07 -26.44 -5.48
N THR A 144 -18.22 -26.71 -4.86
CA THR A 144 -19.11 -25.68 -4.28
C THR A 144 -18.38 -24.75 -3.30
N GLY A 145 -17.39 -25.28 -2.56
CA GLY A 145 -16.56 -24.50 -1.63
C GLY A 145 -15.67 -23.48 -2.34
N GLU A 146 -15.16 -23.79 -3.54
CA GLU A 146 -14.38 -22.83 -4.33
C GLU A 146 -15.27 -21.68 -4.83
N ILE A 147 -16.44 -22.00 -5.34
CA ILE A 147 -17.44 -21.02 -5.78
C ILE A 147 -17.83 -20.09 -4.62
N GLN A 148 -18.10 -20.64 -3.44
CA GLN A 148 -18.42 -19.88 -2.24
C GLN A 148 -17.27 -18.99 -1.77
N SER A 149 -16.03 -19.49 -1.82
CA SER A 149 -14.84 -18.70 -1.50
C SER A 149 -14.67 -17.51 -2.45
N ARG A 150 -14.85 -17.70 -3.74
CA ARG A 150 -14.81 -16.60 -4.75
C ARG A 150 -15.90 -15.57 -4.49
N LEU A 151 -17.12 -16.00 -4.16
CA LEU A 151 -18.24 -15.12 -3.87
C LEU A 151 -18.05 -14.28 -2.60
N THR A 152 -17.28 -14.75 -1.63
CA THR A 152 -17.03 -14.07 -0.35
C THR A 152 -15.69 -13.35 -0.32
N THR A 153 -14.60 -14.07 -0.51
CA THR A 153 -13.23 -13.56 -0.34
C THR A 153 -12.85 -12.59 -1.45
N ASP A 154 -13.04 -12.97 -2.72
CA ASP A 154 -12.63 -12.14 -3.85
C ASP A 154 -13.47 -10.86 -3.94
N THR A 155 -14.77 -10.95 -3.66
CA THR A 155 -15.63 -9.75 -3.63
C THR A 155 -15.28 -8.81 -2.48
N THR A 156 -14.78 -9.32 -1.36
CA THR A 156 -14.29 -8.50 -0.24
C THR A 156 -13.01 -7.75 -0.60
N LEU A 157 -12.10 -8.36 -1.38
CA LEU A 157 -10.93 -7.67 -1.93
C LEU A 157 -11.35 -6.53 -2.87
N ILE A 158 -12.34 -6.76 -3.74
CA ILE A 158 -12.91 -5.73 -4.61
C ILE A 158 -13.48 -4.56 -3.80
N LYS A 159 -14.21 -4.84 -2.70
CA LYS A 159 -14.69 -3.82 -1.77
C LYS A 159 -13.57 -2.93 -1.26
N THR A 160 -12.46 -3.53 -0.83
CA THR A 160 -11.31 -2.79 -0.32
C THR A 160 -10.71 -1.87 -1.39
N VAL A 161 -10.57 -2.38 -2.62
CA VAL A 161 -10.04 -1.57 -3.73
C VAL A 161 -10.97 -0.42 -4.08
N VAL A 162 -12.25 -0.69 -4.31
CA VAL A 162 -13.24 0.33 -4.74
C VAL A 162 -13.56 1.30 -3.60
N GLY A 163 -13.76 0.79 -2.38
CA GLY A 163 -14.22 1.57 -1.24
C GLY A 163 -13.13 2.37 -0.54
N SER A 164 -11.89 1.87 -0.45
CA SER A 164 -10.86 2.56 0.33
C SER A 164 -9.62 2.94 -0.47
N THR A 165 -9.02 1.98 -1.20
CA THR A 165 -7.72 2.19 -1.86
C THR A 165 -7.76 3.34 -2.87
N VAL A 166 -8.76 3.35 -3.76
CA VAL A 166 -8.92 4.41 -4.77
C VAL A 166 -9.14 5.78 -4.11
N SER A 167 -9.98 5.85 -3.07
CA SER A 167 -10.24 7.10 -2.36
C SER A 167 -9.01 7.62 -1.63
N ILE A 168 -8.22 6.75 -1.00
CA ILE A 168 -6.97 7.11 -0.33
C ILE A 168 -5.94 7.62 -1.36
N ALA A 169 -5.79 6.91 -2.49
CA ALA A 169 -4.89 7.33 -3.56
C ALA A 169 -5.28 8.70 -4.15
N LEU A 170 -6.57 8.90 -4.46
CA LEU A 170 -7.05 10.20 -4.95
C LEU A 170 -6.82 11.31 -3.93
N ARG A 171 -7.17 11.08 -2.67
CA ARG A 171 -6.94 12.09 -1.61
C ARG A 171 -5.46 12.46 -1.52
N ASN A 172 -4.56 11.48 -1.49
CA ASN A 172 -3.13 11.74 -1.39
C ASN A 172 -2.60 12.45 -2.65
N ALA A 173 -3.09 12.10 -3.84
CA ALA A 173 -2.75 12.80 -5.07
C ALA A 173 -3.19 14.28 -5.03
N PHE A 174 -4.43 14.56 -4.63
CA PHE A 174 -4.92 15.94 -4.49
C PHE A 174 -4.19 16.71 -3.38
N THR A 175 -3.92 16.08 -2.24
CA THR A 175 -3.15 16.68 -1.15
C THR A 175 -1.73 17.00 -1.61
N LEU A 176 -1.08 16.09 -2.33
CA LEU A 176 0.27 16.30 -2.86
C LEU A 176 0.31 17.48 -3.83
N VAL A 177 -0.59 17.50 -4.82
CA VAL A 177 -0.67 18.61 -5.80
C VAL A 177 -0.94 19.93 -5.10
N GLY A 178 -1.93 19.96 -4.18
CA GLY A 178 -2.28 21.16 -3.43
C GLY A 178 -1.14 21.65 -2.52
N ALA A 179 -0.50 20.73 -1.77
CA ALA A 179 0.61 21.09 -0.90
C ALA A 179 1.84 21.56 -1.68
N VAL A 180 2.20 20.90 -2.79
CA VAL A 180 3.31 21.37 -3.66
C VAL A 180 3.01 22.74 -4.29
N SER A 181 1.78 22.98 -4.74
CA SER A 181 1.37 24.28 -5.25
C SER A 181 1.51 25.38 -4.18
N MET A 182 1.08 25.08 -2.95
CA MET A 182 1.20 26.00 -1.82
C MET A 182 2.65 26.23 -1.38
N LEU A 183 3.51 25.19 -1.46
CA LEU A 183 4.95 25.34 -1.22
C LEU A 183 5.58 26.36 -2.19
N ILE A 184 5.31 26.19 -3.50
CA ILE A 184 5.84 27.07 -4.55
C ILE A 184 5.32 28.50 -4.36
N TYR A 185 4.04 28.64 -4.02
CA TYR A 185 3.44 29.95 -3.75
C TYR A 185 4.03 30.63 -2.50
N THR A 186 4.31 29.87 -1.43
CA THR A 186 4.83 30.41 -0.17
C THR A 186 6.28 30.87 -0.28
N SER A 187 7.16 30.06 -0.88
CA SER A 187 8.57 30.39 -1.09
C SER A 187 9.16 29.55 -2.23
N PRO A 188 9.35 30.11 -3.43
CA PRO A 188 9.98 29.42 -4.55
C PRO A 188 11.42 28.94 -4.23
N ARG A 189 12.19 29.74 -3.44
CA ARG A 189 13.57 29.42 -3.04
C ARG A 189 13.62 28.15 -2.18
N LEU A 190 12.80 28.06 -1.15
CA LEU A 190 12.72 26.88 -0.30
C LEU A 190 12.12 25.69 -1.03
N SER A 191 11.17 25.91 -1.95
CA SER A 191 10.57 24.84 -2.77
C SER A 191 11.58 24.20 -3.71
N ALA A 192 12.51 24.96 -4.26
CA ALA A 192 13.62 24.42 -5.05
C ALA A 192 14.51 23.47 -4.19
N LEU A 193 14.75 23.82 -2.93
CA LEU A 193 15.47 22.96 -2.00
C LEU A 193 14.71 21.66 -1.71
N VAL A 194 13.37 21.71 -1.57
CA VAL A 194 12.51 20.54 -1.44
C VAL A 194 12.61 19.64 -2.68
N LEU A 195 12.54 20.22 -3.87
CA LEU A 195 12.64 19.48 -5.14
C LEU A 195 13.99 18.78 -5.30
N ILE A 196 15.08 19.39 -4.86
CA ILE A 196 16.42 18.79 -4.88
C ILE A 196 16.52 17.65 -3.85
N ALA A 197 15.84 17.76 -2.72
CA ALA A 197 15.86 16.72 -1.70
C ALA A 197 15.13 15.43 -2.12
N ILE A 198 14.10 15.54 -2.98
CA ILE A 198 13.35 14.36 -3.45
C ILE A 198 14.27 13.30 -4.09
N PRO A 199 15.12 13.61 -5.09
CA PRO A 199 16.05 12.62 -5.64
C PRO A 199 17.11 12.17 -4.63
N ILE A 200 17.59 13.05 -3.74
CA ILE A 200 18.58 12.72 -2.72
C ILE A 200 18.03 11.67 -1.74
N ILE A 201 16.75 11.75 -1.40
CA ILE A 201 16.11 10.77 -0.50
C ILE A 201 15.69 9.52 -1.29
N SER A 202 15.15 9.69 -2.49
CA SER A 202 14.58 8.59 -3.27
C SER A 202 15.64 7.63 -3.80
N LEU A 203 16.83 8.12 -4.16
CA LEU A 203 17.89 7.29 -4.75
C LEU A 203 18.43 6.23 -3.77
N PRO A 204 18.84 6.57 -2.53
CA PRO A 204 19.20 5.56 -1.54
C PRO A 204 18.07 4.60 -1.21
N LEU A 205 16.83 5.11 -1.11
CA LEU A 205 15.64 4.30 -0.85
C LEU A 205 15.44 3.22 -1.93
N PHE A 206 15.64 3.58 -3.18
CA PHE A 206 15.51 2.68 -4.31
C PHE A 206 16.60 1.61 -4.33
N ILE A 207 17.86 2.00 -4.07
CA ILE A 207 19.01 1.11 -4.03
C ILE A 207 18.88 0.11 -2.88
N PHE A 208 18.70 0.60 -1.66
CA PHE A 208 18.56 -0.25 -0.46
C PHE A 208 17.26 -1.05 -0.47
N GLY A 209 16.18 -0.50 -1.02
CA GLY A 209 14.91 -1.22 -1.19
C GLY A 209 15.03 -2.44 -2.09
N ARG A 210 15.84 -2.37 -3.16
CA ARG A 210 16.15 -3.53 -4.00
C ARG A 210 16.90 -4.61 -3.22
N MET A 211 17.89 -4.22 -2.43
CA MET A 211 18.66 -5.13 -1.59
C MET A 211 17.76 -5.83 -0.56
N VAL A 212 16.94 -5.09 0.16
CA VAL A 212 15.97 -5.65 1.13
C VAL A 212 15.00 -6.61 0.46
N ARG A 213 14.50 -6.28 -0.75
CA ARG A 213 13.60 -7.14 -1.52
C ARG A 213 14.26 -8.45 -1.91
N ARG A 214 15.54 -8.42 -2.34
CA ARG A 214 16.31 -9.63 -2.67
C ARG A 214 16.49 -10.52 -1.44
N LEU A 215 16.86 -9.93 -0.29
CA LEU A 215 17.03 -10.66 0.97
C LEU A 215 15.69 -11.21 1.49
N SER A 216 14.59 -10.49 1.26
CA SER A 216 13.25 -10.97 1.61
C SER A 216 12.86 -12.22 0.83
N ARG A 217 13.14 -12.25 -0.48
CA ARG A 217 12.90 -13.45 -1.30
C ARG A 217 13.72 -14.62 -0.78
N LYS A 218 15.04 -14.43 -0.60
CA LYS A 218 15.91 -15.49 -0.06
C LYS A 218 15.41 -16.03 1.30
N SER A 219 14.93 -15.15 2.18
CA SER A 219 14.36 -15.56 3.48
C SER A 219 13.05 -16.33 3.34
N GLN A 220 12.23 -16.01 2.32
CA GLN A 220 11.00 -16.77 2.02
C GLN A 220 11.33 -18.15 1.43
N ASP A 221 12.30 -18.21 0.52
CA ASP A 221 12.73 -19.46 -0.11
C ASP A 221 13.28 -20.43 0.96
N THR A 222 14.17 -19.97 1.85
CA THR A 222 14.69 -20.81 2.94
C THR A 222 13.63 -21.23 3.96
N LEU A 223 12.60 -20.41 4.17
CA LEU A 223 11.47 -20.80 5.02
C LEU A 223 10.59 -21.85 4.32
N ALA A 224 10.40 -21.76 3.02
CA ALA A 224 9.71 -22.79 2.25
C ALA A 224 10.45 -24.14 2.31
N ASP A 225 11.78 -24.15 2.23
CA ASP A 225 12.60 -25.34 2.37
C ASP A 225 12.39 -26.03 3.72
N THR A 226 12.22 -25.25 4.82
CA THR A 226 11.89 -25.82 6.15
C THR A 226 10.55 -26.54 6.16
N ASN A 227 9.54 -25.95 5.50
CA ASN A 227 8.21 -26.54 5.41
C ASN A 227 8.20 -27.82 4.56
N VAL A 228 8.93 -27.81 3.44
CA VAL A 228 9.09 -28.99 2.57
C VAL A 228 9.73 -30.13 3.35
N PHE A 229 10.86 -29.87 4.03
CA PHE A 229 11.54 -30.90 4.83
C PHE A 229 10.64 -31.46 5.95
N ALA A 230 9.96 -30.58 6.69
CA ALA A 230 9.04 -31.03 7.75
C ALA A 230 7.86 -31.84 7.18
N GLY A 231 7.29 -31.39 6.06
CA GLY A 231 6.20 -32.11 5.38
C GLY A 231 6.62 -33.49 4.90
N GLU A 232 7.81 -33.63 4.32
CA GLU A 232 8.37 -34.91 3.88
C GLU A 232 8.61 -35.86 5.06
N ALA A 233 9.32 -35.40 6.10
CA ALA A 233 9.59 -36.23 7.29
C ALA A 233 8.32 -36.69 8.00
N LEU A 234 7.30 -35.81 8.12
CA LEU A 234 6.02 -36.17 8.74
C LEU A 234 5.17 -37.08 7.87
N SER A 235 5.21 -36.93 6.55
CA SER A 235 4.49 -37.81 5.62
C SER A 235 5.03 -39.25 5.63
N PHE A 236 6.33 -39.39 5.86
CA PHE A 236 7.00 -40.70 5.94
C PHE A 236 7.38 -41.09 7.38
N ILE A 237 6.66 -40.58 8.38
CA ILE A 237 7.01 -40.78 9.80
C ILE A 237 7.15 -42.24 10.23
N GLN A 238 6.31 -43.13 9.67
CA GLN A 238 6.40 -44.55 9.95
C GLN A 238 7.74 -45.17 9.48
N THR A 239 8.24 -44.73 8.34
CA THR A 239 9.53 -45.15 7.82
C THR A 239 10.67 -44.61 8.67
N VAL A 240 10.61 -43.34 9.06
CA VAL A 240 11.60 -42.72 9.98
C VAL A 240 11.70 -43.50 11.29
N GLN A 241 10.57 -43.84 11.88
CA GLN A 241 10.50 -44.61 13.12
C GLN A 241 10.93 -46.06 12.95
N ALA A 242 10.55 -46.72 11.84
CA ALA A 242 10.93 -48.12 11.59
C ALA A 242 12.46 -48.29 11.46
N PHE A 243 13.17 -47.26 10.96
CA PHE A 243 14.62 -47.26 10.82
C PHE A 243 15.36 -46.51 11.92
N THR A 244 14.67 -46.10 13.02
CA THR A 244 15.24 -45.36 14.16
C THR A 244 16.05 -44.11 13.71
N HIS A 245 15.52 -43.38 12.72
CA HIS A 245 16.21 -42.27 12.04
C HIS A 245 15.89 -40.90 12.66
N GLU A 246 15.11 -40.84 13.77
CA GLU A 246 14.55 -39.63 14.37
C GLU A 246 15.62 -38.64 14.77
N ASP A 247 16.73 -39.08 15.35
CA ASP A 247 17.79 -38.15 15.79
C ASP A 247 18.56 -37.54 14.64
N ILE A 248 18.70 -38.28 13.56
CA ILE A 248 19.33 -37.76 12.34
C ILE A 248 18.42 -36.69 11.70
N ASP A 249 17.13 -36.95 11.58
CA ASP A 249 16.17 -36.00 10.99
C ASP A 249 15.95 -34.77 11.88
N ARG A 250 15.96 -34.91 13.21
CA ARG A 250 15.99 -33.79 14.15
C ARG A 250 17.23 -32.91 13.92
N GLY A 251 18.40 -33.51 13.73
CA GLY A 251 19.66 -32.81 13.45
C GLY A 251 19.60 -32.06 12.11
N ARG A 252 19.10 -32.70 11.07
CA ARG A 252 18.92 -32.09 9.73
C ARG A 252 17.93 -30.94 9.77
N TYR A 253 16.75 -31.13 10.39
CA TYR A 253 15.75 -30.09 10.53
C TYR A 253 16.28 -28.88 11.28
N ARG A 254 17.03 -29.09 12.39
CA ARG A 254 17.68 -27.99 13.12
C ARG A 254 18.61 -27.17 12.23
N ASN A 255 19.39 -27.82 11.38
CA ASN A 255 20.28 -27.12 10.44
C ASN A 255 19.49 -26.29 9.40
N VAL A 256 18.42 -26.84 8.84
CA VAL A 256 17.57 -26.14 7.87
C VAL A 256 16.92 -24.90 8.51
N VAL A 257 16.42 -25.02 9.74
CA VAL A 257 15.84 -23.90 10.50
C VAL A 257 16.91 -22.84 10.81
N GLU A 258 18.15 -23.23 11.13
CA GLU A 258 19.24 -22.28 11.41
C GLU A 258 19.65 -21.52 10.16
N VAL A 259 19.67 -22.17 9.00
CA VAL A 259 19.90 -21.50 7.70
C VAL A 259 18.77 -20.48 7.42
N ALA A 260 17.51 -20.86 7.65
CA ALA A 260 16.38 -19.96 7.50
C ALA A 260 16.45 -18.75 8.46
N PHE A 261 16.86 -18.99 9.71
CA PHE A 261 17.09 -17.92 10.69
C PHE A 261 18.20 -16.97 10.26
N SER A 262 19.32 -17.49 9.74
CA SER A 262 20.43 -16.67 9.26
C SER A 262 20.02 -15.76 8.10
N ALA A 263 19.22 -16.29 7.16
CA ALA A 263 18.64 -15.51 6.07
C ALA A 263 17.65 -14.44 6.57
N ALA A 264 16.79 -14.79 7.52
CA ALA A 264 15.88 -13.85 8.17
C ALA A 264 16.66 -12.74 8.90
N ARG A 265 17.74 -13.07 9.63
CA ARG A 265 18.60 -12.09 10.31
C ARG A 265 19.22 -11.10 9.32
N GLN A 266 19.76 -11.57 8.19
CA GLN A 266 20.32 -10.69 7.16
C GLN A 266 19.26 -9.72 6.61
N ARG A 267 18.03 -10.21 6.35
CA ARG A 267 16.92 -9.39 5.93
C ARG A 267 16.55 -8.33 6.98
N LEU A 268 16.48 -8.72 8.26
CA LEU A 268 16.17 -7.81 9.36
C LEU A 268 17.22 -6.72 9.53
N MET A 269 18.52 -7.06 9.45
CA MET A 269 19.61 -6.07 9.51
C MET A 269 19.55 -5.07 8.35
N ALA A 270 19.33 -5.55 7.12
CA ALA A 270 19.19 -4.68 5.95
C ALA A 270 17.97 -3.75 6.08
N ARG A 271 16.83 -4.28 6.58
CA ARG A 271 15.62 -3.49 6.82
C ARG A 271 15.83 -2.46 7.94
N ALA A 272 16.50 -2.83 9.03
CA ALA A 272 16.82 -1.91 10.12
C ALA A 272 17.72 -0.77 9.62
N GLY A 273 18.77 -1.07 8.85
CA GLY A 273 19.65 -0.08 8.24
C GLY A 273 18.90 0.87 7.30
N LEU A 274 18.01 0.33 6.46
CA LEU A 274 17.15 1.15 5.59
C LEU A 274 16.24 2.06 6.42
N THR A 275 15.62 1.54 7.49
CA THR A 275 14.74 2.33 8.36
C THR A 275 15.51 3.46 9.04
N ALA A 276 16.71 3.19 9.58
CA ALA A 276 17.56 4.20 10.19
C ALA A 276 17.97 5.28 9.19
N LEU A 277 18.36 4.89 7.97
CA LEU A 277 18.71 5.82 6.90
C LEU A 277 17.52 6.73 6.51
N VAL A 278 16.32 6.16 6.37
CA VAL A 278 15.10 6.93 6.03
C VAL A 278 14.80 7.95 7.11
N ILE A 279 14.82 7.53 8.39
CA ILE A 279 14.57 8.43 9.51
C ILE A 279 15.61 9.56 9.51
N PHE A 280 16.90 9.23 9.39
CA PHE A 280 17.96 10.22 9.33
C PHE A 280 17.76 11.23 8.19
N LEU A 281 17.51 10.75 6.96
CA LEU A 281 17.33 11.63 5.80
C LEU A 281 16.11 12.54 5.95
N VAL A 282 14.99 12.02 6.46
CA VAL A 282 13.77 12.82 6.69
C VAL A 282 14.03 13.91 7.71
N PHE A 283 14.65 13.58 8.86
CA PHE A 283 14.98 14.57 9.89
C PHE A 283 16.04 15.57 9.42
N ALA A 284 17.09 15.11 8.75
CA ALA A 284 18.11 15.99 8.18
C ALA A 284 17.52 17.00 7.19
N PHE A 285 16.53 16.55 6.41
CA PHE A 285 15.80 17.40 5.48
C PHE A 285 14.94 18.45 6.20
N ILE A 286 14.18 18.05 7.24
CA ILE A 286 13.39 18.97 8.06
C ILE A 286 14.29 20.02 8.70
N VAL A 287 15.42 19.61 9.29
CA VAL A 287 16.40 20.51 9.88
C VAL A 287 16.99 21.45 8.84
N GLY A 288 17.30 20.95 7.64
CA GLY A 288 17.80 21.77 6.54
C GLY A 288 16.83 22.85 6.08
N ILE A 289 15.54 22.52 5.98
CA ILE A 289 14.46 23.50 5.66
C ILE A 289 14.35 24.54 6.79
N LEU A 290 14.32 24.09 8.05
CA LEU A 290 14.23 24.99 9.19
C LEU A 290 15.43 25.93 9.25
N TRP A 291 16.65 25.44 9.00
CA TRP A 291 17.86 26.23 8.98
C TRP A 291 17.84 27.30 7.88
N ALA A 292 17.55 26.89 6.63
CA ALA A 292 17.44 27.80 5.52
C ALA A 292 16.30 28.83 5.67
N GLY A 293 15.15 28.39 6.22
CA GLY A 293 14.02 29.26 6.49
C GLY A 293 14.30 30.24 7.65
N ALA A 294 14.98 29.80 8.72
CA ALA A 294 15.37 30.67 9.82
C ALA A 294 16.30 31.80 9.35
N GLN A 295 17.24 31.52 8.44
CA GLN A 295 18.05 32.58 7.81
C GLN A 295 17.17 33.57 7.05
N GLY A 296 16.16 33.08 6.28
CA GLY A 296 15.24 33.98 5.59
C GLY A 296 14.40 34.84 6.53
N VAL A 297 14.05 34.32 7.73
CA VAL A 297 13.34 35.11 8.75
C VAL A 297 14.26 36.19 9.34
N LEU A 298 15.53 35.86 9.63
CA LEU A 298 16.50 36.81 10.16
C LEU A 298 16.86 37.90 9.13
N GLU A 299 16.88 37.56 7.85
CA GLU A 299 17.08 38.50 6.73
C GLU A 299 15.83 39.34 6.42
N GLY A 300 14.68 39.06 7.08
CA GLY A 300 13.42 39.75 6.82
C GLY A 300 12.76 39.40 5.48
N THR A 301 13.20 38.34 4.79
CA THR A 301 12.65 37.90 3.49
C THR A 301 11.39 37.05 3.65
N MET A 302 11.12 36.50 4.85
CA MET A 302 9.92 35.76 5.18
C MET A 302 9.52 35.91 6.64
N SER A 303 8.24 35.67 6.97
CA SER A 303 7.77 35.67 8.36
C SER A 303 7.94 34.31 9.06
N SER A 304 7.90 34.30 10.39
CA SER A 304 7.92 33.05 11.18
C SER A 304 6.71 32.15 10.90
N GLY A 305 5.52 32.78 10.66
CA GLY A 305 4.34 32.05 10.25
C GLY A 305 4.46 31.46 8.84
N GLN A 306 5.11 32.17 7.91
CA GLN A 306 5.40 31.63 6.57
C GLN A 306 6.31 30.39 6.64
N LEU A 307 7.33 30.42 7.50
CA LEU A 307 8.21 29.26 7.71
C LEU A 307 7.42 28.07 8.28
N SER A 308 6.57 28.32 9.29
CA SER A 308 5.73 27.29 9.89
C SER A 308 4.75 26.68 8.88
N GLN A 309 4.11 27.52 8.08
CA GLN A 309 3.25 27.11 6.96
C GLN A 309 4.01 26.24 5.95
N PHE A 310 5.20 26.64 5.58
CA PHE A 310 6.04 25.92 4.62
C PHE A 310 6.40 24.52 5.12
N VAL A 311 6.84 24.41 6.38
CA VAL A 311 7.20 23.11 7.00
C VAL A 311 6.00 22.18 7.03
N LEU A 312 4.81 22.68 7.36
CA LEU A 312 3.59 21.86 7.38
C LEU A 312 3.20 21.36 5.97
N TYR A 313 3.29 22.22 4.94
CA TYR A 313 3.04 21.74 3.57
C TYR A 313 4.10 20.76 3.09
N ALA A 314 5.36 20.94 3.45
CA ALA A 314 6.42 19.99 3.15
C ALA A 314 6.13 18.63 3.80
N LEU A 315 5.66 18.62 5.06
CA LEU A 315 5.25 17.40 5.76
C LEU A 315 4.05 16.73 5.07
N PHE A 316 3.01 17.49 4.70
CA PHE A 316 1.84 16.96 3.98
C PHE A 316 2.24 16.37 2.62
N SER A 317 3.14 17.05 1.89
CA SER A 317 3.67 16.52 0.62
C SER A 317 4.41 15.21 0.81
N ALA A 318 5.29 15.13 1.82
CA ALA A 318 6.06 13.92 2.11
C ALA A 318 5.15 12.75 2.52
N MET A 319 4.17 12.99 3.40
CA MET A 319 3.21 11.97 3.84
C MET A 319 2.34 11.47 2.69
N SER A 320 1.86 12.39 1.83
CA SER A 320 1.03 12.04 0.68
C SER A 320 1.81 11.24 -0.37
N MET A 321 3.07 11.60 -0.60
CA MET A 321 3.95 10.86 -1.51
C MET A 321 4.29 9.46 -0.97
N ALA A 322 4.48 9.31 0.34
CA ALA A 322 4.75 8.01 0.96
C ALA A 322 3.54 7.07 0.92
N ALA A 323 2.33 7.62 0.85
CA ALA A 323 1.09 6.86 0.83
C ALA A 323 0.59 6.49 -0.59
N LEU A 324 1.16 7.09 -1.65
CA LEU A 324 0.94 6.77 -3.07
C LEU A 324 1.87 5.66 -3.54
#